data_cac569260948fd3880a0e53f29103bd2
#
_entry.id   cac569260948fd3880a0e53f29103bd2
#
_cell.length_a   1.000
_cell.length_b   1.000
_cell.length_c   1.000
_cell.angle_alpha   90.00
_cell.angle_beta   90.00
_cell.angle_gamma   90.00
#
_symmetry.space_group_name_H-M   'P 1'
#
loop_
_entity.id
_entity.type
_entity.pdbx_description
1 polymer ?
#
loop_
_entity_poly.entity_id
_entity_poly.type
_entity_poly.pdbx_seq_one_letter_code
_entity_poly.pdbx_strand_id
1 'polypeptide(L)'
;TYRAPVKDLLFCMKELAGLEEIAKIPGFEDAGLETAAAVLEESAKFNEEVVAPLNWSGDQDHGSWKDGVVKTSPGFKEAYRAMAEGGWQGLQQPAEFGGQGLPKTIGAACLEMTVAANLSFSLCGILTGGAIEALLTAGSDELKTRYIPNLIAGQWTGTMNLTAPQAGSDLSLVRTRAEPQGDGTYRLFGQKIFITWG
;
A
#
# COMPACT_ATOMS: atom_id res chain seq x y z
N THR A 1 3.88 -20.23 -13.11
CA THR A 1 2.61 -19.46 -12.99
C THR A 1 2.26 -19.37 -11.51
N TYR A 2 2.03 -18.17 -10.99
CA TYR A 2 1.60 -17.94 -9.59
C TYR A 2 0.20 -18.49 -9.39
N ARG A 3 -0.04 -19.09 -8.21
CA ARG A 3 -1.34 -19.50 -7.72
C ARG A 3 -1.48 -19.10 -6.26
N ALA A 4 -2.54 -18.37 -5.95
CA ALA A 4 -2.78 -17.87 -4.61
C ALA A 4 -3.22 -19.01 -3.65
N PRO A 5 -2.62 -19.13 -2.47
CA PRO A 5 -2.93 -20.20 -1.52
C PRO A 5 -4.15 -19.85 -0.65
N VAL A 6 -5.30 -19.55 -1.27
CA VAL A 6 -6.51 -19.07 -0.59
C VAL A 6 -6.95 -20.01 0.53
N LYS A 7 -6.90 -21.32 0.31
CA LYS A 7 -7.31 -22.31 1.34
C LYS A 7 -6.41 -22.25 2.58
N ASP A 8 -5.10 -22.13 2.38
CA ASP A 8 -4.13 -22.07 3.49
C ASP A 8 -4.27 -20.74 4.25
N LEU A 9 -4.49 -19.64 3.54
CA LEU A 9 -4.74 -18.33 4.15
C LEU A 9 -6.04 -18.34 4.99
N LEU A 10 -7.12 -18.90 4.47
CA LEU A 10 -8.38 -19.05 5.21
C LEU A 10 -8.20 -19.97 6.43
N PHE A 11 -7.46 -21.06 6.31
CA PHE A 11 -7.13 -21.91 7.44
C PHE A 11 -6.37 -21.14 8.53
N CYS A 12 -5.33 -20.38 8.15
CA CYS A 12 -4.59 -19.55 9.09
C CYS A 12 -5.46 -18.47 9.76
N MET A 13 -6.33 -17.83 9.02
CA MET A 13 -7.26 -16.85 9.57
C MET A 13 -8.22 -17.45 10.60
N LYS A 14 -8.76 -18.61 10.28
CA LYS A 14 -9.72 -19.30 11.14
C LYS A 14 -9.06 -19.90 12.38
N GLU A 15 -8.02 -20.71 12.18
CA GLU A 15 -7.48 -21.57 13.24
C GLU A 15 -6.37 -20.89 14.06
N LEU A 16 -5.66 -19.90 13.50
CA LEU A 16 -4.52 -19.25 14.15
C LEU A 16 -4.75 -17.78 14.49
N ALA A 17 -5.32 -17.00 13.57
CA ALA A 17 -5.51 -15.57 13.77
C ALA A 17 -6.82 -15.20 14.49
N GLY A 18 -7.75 -16.16 14.67
CA GLY A 18 -8.99 -15.93 15.39
C GLY A 18 -9.93 -14.94 14.72
N LEU A 19 -10.08 -15.01 13.39
CA LEU A 19 -10.90 -14.07 12.63
C LEU A 19 -12.34 -13.97 13.15
N GLU A 20 -12.92 -15.07 13.61
CA GLU A 20 -14.27 -15.09 14.19
C GLU A 20 -14.36 -14.28 15.50
N GLU A 21 -13.28 -14.20 16.27
CA GLU A 21 -13.21 -13.34 17.47
C GLU A 21 -13.02 -11.87 17.08
N ILE A 22 -12.23 -11.62 16.02
CA ILE A 22 -12.06 -10.27 15.46
C ILE A 22 -13.41 -9.74 14.95
N ALA A 23 -14.22 -10.57 14.30
CA ALA A 23 -15.56 -10.20 13.84
C ALA A 23 -16.56 -9.84 14.96
N LYS A 24 -16.23 -10.13 16.23
CA LYS A 24 -17.04 -9.68 17.39
C LYS A 24 -16.66 -8.27 17.87
N ILE A 25 -15.57 -7.71 17.38
CA ILE A 25 -15.13 -6.35 17.73
C ILE A 25 -16.04 -5.35 17.00
N PRO A 26 -16.57 -4.32 17.71
CA PRO A 26 -17.39 -3.29 17.08
C PRO A 26 -16.73 -2.67 15.86
N GLY A 27 -17.45 -2.67 14.73
CA GLY A 27 -16.97 -2.18 13.43
C GLY A 27 -16.41 -3.26 12.51
N PHE A 28 -16.31 -4.53 12.96
CA PHE A 28 -15.87 -5.68 12.15
C PHE A 28 -16.91 -6.79 12.06
N GLU A 29 -18.17 -6.52 12.40
CA GLU A 29 -19.24 -7.51 12.49
C GLU A 29 -19.46 -8.28 11.17
N ASP A 30 -19.24 -7.59 10.03
CA ASP A 30 -19.40 -8.16 8.69
C ASP A 30 -18.11 -8.82 8.15
N ALA A 31 -17.03 -8.83 8.94
CA ALA A 31 -15.72 -9.31 8.50
C ALA A 31 -15.44 -10.77 8.92
N GLY A 32 -16.46 -11.61 8.91
CA GLY A 32 -16.33 -13.04 9.20
C GLY A 32 -15.68 -13.86 8.08
N LEU A 33 -15.63 -15.19 8.26
CA LEU A 33 -14.99 -16.13 7.32
C LEU A 33 -15.60 -16.10 5.91
N GLU A 34 -16.89 -15.86 5.77
CA GLU A 34 -17.57 -15.78 4.48
C GLU A 34 -17.06 -14.56 3.68
N THR A 35 -17.05 -13.39 4.34
CA THR A 35 -16.51 -12.16 3.74
C THR A 35 -15.02 -12.31 3.41
N ALA A 36 -14.24 -12.88 4.32
CA ALA A 36 -12.83 -13.14 4.09
C ALA A 36 -12.62 -14.04 2.86
N ALA A 37 -13.39 -15.14 2.74
CA ALA A 37 -13.29 -16.04 1.60
C ALA A 37 -13.58 -15.30 0.28
N ALA A 38 -14.67 -14.53 0.21
CA ALA A 38 -15.02 -13.77 -0.99
C ALA A 38 -13.94 -12.75 -1.36
N VAL A 39 -13.42 -12.00 -0.39
CA VAL A 39 -12.34 -11.01 -0.62
C VAL A 39 -11.06 -11.70 -1.08
N LEU A 40 -10.67 -12.82 -0.47
CA LEU A 40 -9.46 -13.55 -0.86
C LEU A 40 -9.58 -14.17 -2.26
N GLU A 41 -10.75 -14.68 -2.64
CA GLU A 41 -10.99 -15.22 -3.99
C GLU A 41 -10.85 -14.14 -5.07
N GLU A 42 -11.44 -12.97 -4.87
CA GLU A 42 -11.29 -11.83 -5.80
C GLU A 42 -9.84 -11.29 -5.81
N SER A 43 -9.18 -11.21 -4.67
CA SER A 43 -7.76 -10.84 -4.58
C SER A 43 -6.88 -11.86 -5.31
N ALA A 44 -7.15 -13.15 -5.16
CA ALA A 44 -6.44 -14.22 -5.86
C ALA A 44 -6.55 -14.04 -7.38
N LYS A 45 -7.76 -13.84 -7.87
CA LYS A 45 -8.01 -13.61 -9.30
C LYS A 45 -7.25 -12.39 -9.82
N PHE A 46 -7.34 -11.25 -9.13
CA PHE A 46 -6.58 -10.05 -9.50
C PHE A 46 -5.08 -10.32 -9.54
N ASN A 47 -4.53 -10.97 -8.53
CA ASN A 47 -3.09 -11.24 -8.45
C ASN A 47 -2.63 -12.28 -9.49
N GLU A 48 -3.41 -13.32 -9.75
CA GLU A 48 -3.07 -14.35 -10.74
C GLU A 48 -3.16 -13.86 -12.19
N GLU A 49 -4.20 -13.08 -12.50
CA GLU A 49 -4.52 -12.67 -13.87
C GLU A 49 -3.87 -11.35 -14.29
N VAL A 50 -3.68 -10.41 -13.35
CA VAL A 50 -3.22 -9.05 -13.66
C VAL A 50 -1.79 -8.82 -13.15
N VAL A 51 -1.49 -9.16 -11.88
CA VAL A 51 -0.22 -8.77 -11.25
C VAL A 51 0.91 -9.76 -11.57
N ALA A 52 0.67 -11.05 -11.42
CA ALA A 52 1.70 -12.09 -11.62
C ALA A 52 2.28 -12.14 -13.03
N PRO A 53 1.51 -11.95 -14.13
CA PRO A 53 2.06 -11.91 -15.48
C PRO A 53 3.12 -10.83 -15.68
N LEU A 54 3.03 -9.72 -14.91
CA LEU A 54 3.94 -8.58 -15.01
C LEU A 54 5.26 -8.80 -14.24
N ASN A 55 5.37 -9.86 -13.42
CA ASN A 55 6.57 -10.05 -12.61
C ASN A 55 7.81 -10.33 -13.50
N TRP A 56 7.70 -11.29 -14.42
CA TRP A 56 8.79 -11.62 -15.33
C TRP A 56 9.03 -10.53 -16.37
N SER A 57 7.97 -10.03 -17.03
CA SER A 57 8.11 -8.98 -18.05
C SER A 57 8.68 -7.69 -17.49
N GLY A 58 8.30 -7.32 -16.25
CA GLY A 58 8.81 -6.15 -15.55
C GLY A 58 10.29 -6.27 -15.16
N ASP A 59 10.78 -7.49 -14.90
CA ASP A 59 12.20 -7.75 -14.65
C ASP A 59 13.03 -7.63 -15.94
N GLN A 60 12.50 -8.09 -17.09
CA GLN A 60 13.20 -8.04 -18.37
C GLN A 60 13.16 -6.62 -19.00
N ASP A 61 12.03 -5.91 -18.87
CA ASP A 61 11.82 -4.56 -19.38
C ASP A 61 11.45 -3.64 -18.22
N HIS A 62 12.44 -3.36 -17.38
CA HIS A 62 12.30 -2.53 -16.21
C HIS A 62 12.16 -1.04 -16.57
N GLY A 63 11.60 -0.26 -15.63
CA GLY A 63 11.37 1.17 -15.83
C GLY A 63 12.63 1.94 -16.21
N SER A 64 12.45 3.02 -16.92
CA SER A 64 13.54 3.87 -17.41
C SER A 64 13.36 5.34 -16.99
N TRP A 65 14.48 6.04 -16.86
CA TRP A 65 14.52 7.49 -16.69
C TRP A 65 15.24 8.12 -17.87
N LYS A 66 14.62 9.12 -18.46
CA LYS A 66 15.23 9.92 -19.53
C LYS A 66 14.70 11.36 -19.49
N ASP A 67 15.61 12.33 -19.52
CA ASP A 67 15.28 13.77 -19.59
C ASP A 67 14.26 14.22 -18.53
N GLY A 68 14.42 13.74 -17.29
CA GLY A 68 13.53 14.07 -16.17
C GLY A 68 12.20 13.29 -16.16
N VAL A 69 11.97 12.40 -17.12
CA VAL A 69 10.75 11.60 -17.24
C VAL A 69 11.03 10.15 -16.86
N VAL A 70 10.22 9.60 -15.96
CA VAL A 70 10.22 8.18 -15.60
C VAL A 70 9.13 7.46 -16.38
N LYS A 71 9.48 6.31 -16.95
CA LYS A 71 8.52 5.35 -17.51
C LYS A 71 8.58 4.08 -16.69
N THR A 72 7.44 3.63 -16.21
CA THR A 72 7.30 2.33 -15.55
C THR A 72 7.40 1.19 -16.56
N SER A 73 7.64 -0.04 -16.08
CA SER A 73 7.58 -1.24 -16.90
C SER A 73 6.22 -1.35 -17.61
N PRO A 74 6.17 -1.88 -18.84
CA PRO A 74 4.92 -2.06 -19.58
C PRO A 74 3.88 -2.84 -18.76
N GLY A 75 2.63 -2.40 -18.80
CA GLY A 75 1.51 -3.01 -18.08
C GLY A 75 1.35 -2.59 -16.60
N PHE A 76 2.37 -2.00 -15.97
CA PHE A 76 2.29 -1.59 -14.56
C PHE A 76 1.26 -0.48 -14.32
N LYS A 77 1.17 0.47 -15.24
CA LYS A 77 0.20 1.57 -15.15
C LYS A 77 -1.25 1.07 -15.23
N GLU A 78 -1.50 0.13 -16.12
CA GLU A 78 -2.81 -0.50 -16.31
C GLU A 78 -3.17 -1.36 -15.10
N ALA A 79 -2.23 -2.15 -14.58
CA ALA A 79 -2.42 -2.93 -13.36
C ALA A 79 -2.67 -2.05 -12.14
N TYR A 80 -1.96 -0.92 -12.01
CA TYR A 80 -2.20 0.05 -10.93
C TYR A 80 -3.60 0.66 -11.03
N ARG A 81 -4.06 1.00 -12.24
CA ARG A 81 -5.43 1.49 -12.44
C ARG A 81 -6.46 0.45 -12.03
N ALA A 82 -6.28 -0.81 -12.43
CA ALA A 82 -7.16 -1.90 -12.03
C ALA A 82 -7.16 -2.12 -10.51
N MET A 83 -6.00 -1.99 -9.85
CA MET A 83 -5.88 -2.03 -8.40
C MET A 83 -6.70 -0.91 -7.73
N ALA A 84 -6.58 0.31 -8.24
CA ALA A 84 -7.29 1.49 -7.72
C ALA A 84 -8.81 1.36 -7.94
N GLU A 85 -9.25 1.00 -9.14
CA GLU A 85 -10.66 0.79 -9.49
C GLU A 85 -11.30 -0.36 -8.70
N GLY A 86 -10.53 -1.41 -8.39
CA GLY A 86 -10.96 -2.50 -7.52
C GLY A 86 -10.99 -2.17 -6.02
N GLY A 87 -10.56 -0.96 -5.62
CA GLY A 87 -10.58 -0.50 -4.24
C GLY A 87 -9.56 -1.20 -3.31
N TRP A 88 -8.56 -1.88 -3.88
CA TRP A 88 -7.59 -2.68 -3.11
C TRP A 88 -6.73 -1.85 -2.16
N GLN A 89 -6.45 -0.58 -2.50
CA GLN A 89 -5.70 0.33 -1.63
C GLN A 89 -6.49 0.70 -0.36
N GLY A 90 -7.83 0.74 -0.47
CA GLY A 90 -8.74 1.13 0.61
C GLY A 90 -9.24 -0.01 1.51
N LEU A 91 -8.81 -1.25 1.27
CA LEU A 91 -9.38 -2.44 1.89
C LEU A 91 -9.45 -2.37 3.44
N GLN A 92 -8.37 -1.92 4.09
CA GLN A 92 -8.24 -1.78 5.54
C GLN A 92 -8.45 -0.35 6.04
N GLN A 93 -8.69 0.58 5.13
CA GLN A 93 -8.72 2.00 5.48
C GLN A 93 -10.09 2.41 6.01
N PRO A 94 -10.16 3.47 6.85
CA PRO A 94 -11.42 3.90 7.46
C PRO A 94 -12.49 4.26 6.42
N ALA A 95 -13.73 3.83 6.69
CA ALA A 95 -14.88 4.10 5.83
C ALA A 95 -15.19 5.60 5.69
N GLU A 96 -14.92 6.39 6.72
CA GLU A 96 -15.10 7.85 6.72
C GLU A 96 -14.26 8.57 5.65
N PHE A 97 -13.14 7.95 5.21
CA PHE A 97 -12.29 8.48 4.13
C PHE A 97 -12.45 7.70 2.81
N GLY A 98 -13.46 6.82 2.71
CA GLY A 98 -13.75 6.04 1.51
C GLY A 98 -13.11 4.67 1.47
N GLY A 99 -12.56 4.18 2.59
CA GLY A 99 -12.06 2.82 2.74
C GLY A 99 -13.18 1.81 2.99
N GLN A 100 -12.82 0.53 3.02
CA GLN A 100 -13.78 -0.57 3.28
C GLN A 100 -13.82 -0.99 4.76
N GLY A 101 -12.89 -0.52 5.59
CA GLY A 101 -12.86 -0.76 7.03
C GLY A 101 -12.64 -2.22 7.43
N LEU A 102 -12.11 -3.07 6.56
CA LEU A 102 -11.86 -4.46 6.88
C LEU A 102 -10.68 -4.62 7.85
N PRO A 103 -10.67 -5.66 8.68
CA PRO A 103 -9.60 -5.89 9.63
C PRO A 103 -8.26 -6.15 8.94
N LYS A 104 -7.18 -5.77 9.60
CA LYS A 104 -5.80 -5.93 9.09
C LYS A 104 -5.46 -7.39 8.76
N THR A 105 -6.12 -8.36 9.39
CA THR A 105 -5.96 -9.79 9.10
C THR A 105 -6.32 -10.14 7.65
N ILE A 106 -7.45 -9.62 7.14
CA ILE A 106 -7.87 -9.82 5.75
C ILE A 106 -6.93 -9.06 4.80
N GLY A 107 -6.63 -7.80 5.13
CA GLY A 107 -5.72 -6.99 4.32
C GLY A 107 -4.30 -7.56 4.23
N ALA A 108 -3.78 -8.15 5.30
CA ALA A 108 -2.47 -8.80 5.30
C ALA A 108 -2.40 -9.99 4.35
N ALA A 109 -3.45 -10.83 4.30
CA ALA A 109 -3.51 -11.95 3.37
C ALA A 109 -3.59 -11.49 1.90
N CYS A 110 -4.36 -10.44 1.60
CA CYS A 110 -4.40 -9.85 0.27
C CYS A 110 -3.03 -9.26 -0.12
N LEU A 111 -2.37 -8.58 0.81
CA LEU A 111 -1.03 -8.05 0.59
C LEU A 111 0.00 -9.17 0.35
N GLU A 112 -0.05 -10.25 1.12
CA GLU A 112 0.82 -11.42 0.92
C GLU A 112 0.68 -11.97 -0.51
N MET A 113 -0.55 -12.12 -1.01
CA MET A 113 -0.79 -12.55 -2.38
C MET A 113 -0.18 -11.58 -3.40
N THR A 114 -0.32 -10.27 -3.20
CA THR A 114 0.23 -9.27 -4.11
C THR A 114 1.76 -9.26 -4.10
N VAL A 115 2.37 -9.35 -2.92
CA VAL A 115 3.83 -9.43 -2.75
C VAL A 115 4.38 -10.70 -3.40
N ALA A 116 3.73 -11.84 -3.20
CA ALA A 116 4.13 -13.12 -3.78
C ALA A 116 3.97 -13.15 -5.32
N ALA A 117 2.95 -12.47 -5.84
CA ALA A 117 2.71 -12.36 -7.27
C ALA A 117 3.72 -11.43 -7.96
N ASN A 118 4.02 -10.26 -7.37
CA ASN A 118 4.95 -9.28 -7.91
C ASN A 118 5.36 -8.26 -6.83
N LEU A 119 6.52 -8.51 -6.20
CA LEU A 119 7.02 -7.64 -5.13
C LEU A 119 7.23 -6.20 -5.62
N SER A 120 7.82 -5.99 -6.80
CA SER A 120 8.11 -4.65 -7.30
C SER A 120 6.85 -3.81 -7.52
N PHE A 121 5.77 -4.43 -8.00
CA PHE A 121 4.47 -3.78 -8.12
C PHE A 121 3.87 -3.43 -6.77
N SER A 122 3.96 -4.32 -5.78
CA SER A 122 3.35 -4.14 -4.46
C SER A 122 3.92 -2.96 -3.67
N LEU A 123 5.17 -2.57 -3.92
CA LEU A 123 5.86 -1.51 -3.16
C LEU A 123 5.13 -0.16 -3.23
N CYS A 124 4.49 0.18 -4.35
CA CYS A 124 3.71 1.42 -4.47
C CYS A 124 2.55 1.45 -3.46
N GLY A 125 1.77 0.37 -3.41
CA GLY A 125 0.63 0.23 -2.48
C GLY A 125 1.06 0.21 -1.02
N ILE A 126 2.15 -0.49 -0.70
CA ILE A 126 2.71 -0.57 0.67
C ILE A 126 3.10 0.82 1.18
N LEU A 127 3.85 1.59 0.38
CA LEU A 127 4.29 2.92 0.78
C LEU A 127 3.13 3.91 0.88
N THR A 128 2.15 3.80 -0.01
CA THR A 128 0.90 4.58 0.06
C THR A 128 0.12 4.27 1.33
N GLY A 129 0.00 2.99 1.70
CA GLY A 129 -0.58 2.57 2.98
C GLY A 129 0.15 3.16 4.19
N GLY A 130 1.49 3.18 4.16
CA GLY A 130 2.30 3.83 5.20
C GLY A 130 2.06 5.34 5.31
N ALA A 131 1.88 6.03 4.19
CA ALA A 131 1.56 7.46 4.18
C ALA A 131 0.16 7.74 4.78
N ILE A 132 -0.84 6.89 4.46
CA ILE A 132 -2.18 6.97 5.07
C ILE A 132 -2.10 6.76 6.59
N GLU A 133 -1.40 5.73 7.05
CA GLU A 133 -1.24 5.43 8.48
C GLU A 133 -0.57 6.58 9.24
N ALA A 134 0.46 7.20 8.64
CA ALA A 134 1.12 8.37 9.22
C ALA A 134 0.15 9.57 9.36
N LEU A 135 -0.68 9.83 8.35
CA LEU A 135 -1.70 10.86 8.40
C LEU A 135 -2.78 10.56 9.44
N LEU A 136 -3.27 9.33 9.50
CA LEU A 136 -4.26 8.91 10.52
C LEU A 136 -3.74 9.09 11.92
N THR A 137 -2.47 8.76 12.16
CA THR A 137 -1.83 8.80 13.48
C THR A 137 -1.51 10.22 13.94
N ALA A 138 -0.97 11.07 13.06
CA ALA A 138 -0.37 12.35 13.46
C ALA A 138 -0.79 13.55 12.59
N GLY A 139 -1.58 13.34 11.54
CA GLY A 139 -2.07 14.43 10.69
C GLY A 139 -3.14 15.27 11.36
N SER A 140 -3.19 16.56 11.06
CA SER A 140 -4.35 17.40 11.38
C SER A 140 -5.59 16.96 10.60
N ASP A 141 -6.78 17.34 11.06
CA ASP A 141 -8.03 17.00 10.35
C ASP A 141 -8.06 17.59 8.93
N GLU A 142 -7.45 18.77 8.74
CA GLU A 142 -7.28 19.37 7.42
C GLU A 142 -6.43 18.47 6.51
N LEU A 143 -5.28 17.97 7.00
CA LEU A 143 -4.40 17.09 6.23
C LEU A 143 -5.07 15.75 5.94
N LYS A 144 -5.75 15.16 6.92
CA LYS A 144 -6.50 13.91 6.74
C LYS A 144 -7.55 14.06 5.65
N THR A 145 -8.40 15.07 5.75
CA THR A 145 -9.49 15.32 4.80
C THR A 145 -8.97 15.60 3.38
N ARG A 146 -7.85 16.30 3.27
CA ARG A 146 -7.26 16.67 1.98
C ARG A 146 -6.58 15.51 1.26
N TYR A 147 -5.83 14.68 1.98
CA TYR A 147 -4.93 13.69 1.37
C TYR A 147 -5.46 12.27 1.39
N ILE A 148 -6.05 11.81 2.50
CA ILE A 148 -6.41 10.41 2.68
C ILE A 148 -7.40 9.90 1.62
N PRO A 149 -8.48 10.60 1.27
CA PRO A 149 -9.42 10.12 0.26
C PRO A 149 -8.76 9.87 -1.11
N ASN A 150 -7.86 10.74 -1.53
CA ASN A 150 -7.16 10.60 -2.81
C ASN A 150 -6.12 9.47 -2.80
N LEU A 151 -5.47 9.23 -1.66
CA LEU A 151 -4.56 8.10 -1.48
C LEU A 151 -5.33 6.77 -1.46
N ILE A 152 -6.47 6.70 -0.78
CA ILE A 152 -7.35 5.51 -0.74
C ILE A 152 -7.91 5.20 -2.14
N ALA A 153 -8.37 6.22 -2.86
CA ALA A 153 -8.88 6.06 -4.23
C ALA A 153 -7.79 5.73 -5.26
N GLY A 154 -6.51 5.70 -4.87
CA GLY A 154 -5.40 5.45 -5.77
C GLY A 154 -5.14 6.56 -6.79
N GLN A 155 -5.74 7.75 -6.62
CA GLN A 155 -5.48 8.91 -7.46
C GLN A 155 -4.11 9.52 -7.18
N TRP A 156 -3.68 9.45 -5.93
CA TRP A 156 -2.36 9.85 -5.46
C TRP A 156 -1.65 8.66 -4.83
N THR A 157 -0.33 8.72 -4.84
CA THR A 157 0.54 7.73 -4.20
C THR A 157 1.34 8.37 -3.09
N GLY A 158 1.70 7.58 -2.08
CA GLY A 158 2.63 7.98 -1.03
C GLY A 158 3.99 7.31 -1.23
N THR A 159 5.02 7.96 -0.70
CA THR A 159 6.38 7.40 -0.63
C THR A 159 7.02 7.72 0.71
N MET A 160 8.11 7.04 1.04
CA MET A 160 8.85 7.25 2.29
C MET A 160 10.24 7.81 1.99
N ASN A 161 10.49 9.03 2.46
CA ASN A 161 11.76 9.73 2.28
C ASN A 161 12.60 9.64 3.57
N LEU A 162 13.14 8.45 3.88
CA LEU A 162 13.93 8.24 5.10
C LEU A 162 15.44 8.25 4.83
N THR A 163 15.90 7.39 3.93
CA THR A 163 17.32 7.19 3.64
C THR A 163 17.98 8.45 3.09
N ALA A 164 19.13 8.79 3.64
CA ALA A 164 19.97 9.88 3.19
C ALA A 164 21.37 9.37 2.80
N PRO A 165 22.19 10.09 2.01
CA PRO A 165 23.51 9.62 1.59
C PRO A 165 24.43 9.21 2.74
N GLN A 166 24.27 9.83 3.90
CA GLN A 166 25.07 9.56 5.11
C GLN A 166 24.33 8.73 6.16
N ALA A 167 23.06 8.39 5.95
CA ALA A 167 22.21 7.74 6.94
C ALA A 167 21.32 6.68 6.29
N GLY A 168 21.76 5.44 6.33
CA GLY A 168 21.01 4.26 5.92
C GLY A 168 20.50 3.51 7.15
N SER A 169 21.30 2.55 7.65
CA SER A 169 20.97 1.79 8.86
C SER A 169 21.09 2.63 10.13
N ASP A 170 22.09 3.49 10.20
CA ASP A 170 22.25 4.44 11.32
C ASP A 170 21.52 5.76 10.99
N LEU A 171 20.29 5.88 11.46
CA LEU A 171 19.46 7.06 11.28
C LEU A 171 19.84 8.24 12.17
N SER A 172 20.72 8.06 13.18
CA SER A 172 21.21 9.15 14.01
C SER A 172 22.02 10.19 13.20
N LEU A 173 22.49 9.78 12.03
CA LEU A 173 23.25 10.62 11.10
C LEU A 173 22.40 11.43 10.14
N VAL A 174 21.07 11.36 10.20
CA VAL A 174 20.15 12.16 9.34
C VAL A 174 20.38 13.65 9.59
N ARG A 175 20.66 14.40 8.52
CA ARG A 175 20.90 15.84 8.56
C ARG A 175 19.77 16.69 7.99
N THR A 176 18.72 16.05 7.51
CA THR A 176 17.55 16.78 6.98
C THR A 176 16.91 17.57 8.11
N ARG A 177 16.64 18.86 7.85
CA ARG A 177 16.01 19.76 8.80
C ARG A 177 14.85 20.51 8.15
N ALA A 178 13.87 20.89 8.95
CA ALA A 178 12.74 21.70 8.57
C ALA A 178 12.82 23.03 9.34
N GLU A 179 12.84 24.16 8.63
CA GLU A 179 12.89 25.51 9.20
C GLU A 179 11.53 26.18 9.04
N PRO A 180 10.86 26.57 10.16
CA PRO A 180 9.57 27.25 10.08
C PRO A 180 9.69 28.64 9.45
N GLN A 181 8.70 29.02 8.63
CA GLN A 181 8.71 30.26 7.87
C GLN A 181 7.81 31.37 8.50
N GLY A 182 7.12 31.09 9.60
CA GLY A 182 6.24 32.05 10.25
C GLY A 182 4.82 32.16 9.66
N ASP A 183 4.58 31.55 8.51
CA ASP A 183 3.26 31.44 7.83
C ASP A 183 2.60 30.07 7.97
N GLY A 184 3.15 29.22 8.85
CA GLY A 184 2.70 27.84 9.05
C GLY A 184 3.35 26.83 8.10
N THR A 185 4.17 27.28 7.14
CA THR A 185 4.96 26.41 6.24
C THR A 185 6.36 26.16 6.78
N TYR A 186 7.05 25.19 6.17
CA TYR A 186 8.44 24.87 6.49
C TYR A 186 9.28 24.80 5.22
N ARG A 187 10.51 25.27 5.32
CA ARG A 187 11.53 25.07 4.31
C ARG A 187 12.35 23.84 4.65
N LEU A 188 12.44 22.86 3.72
CA LEU A 188 13.19 21.62 3.93
C LEU A 188 14.59 21.75 3.34
N PHE A 189 15.62 21.32 4.11
CA PHE A 189 17.01 21.28 3.70
C PHE A 189 17.56 19.87 3.92
N GLY A 190 18.15 19.30 2.89
CA GLY A 190 18.74 17.96 2.93
C GLY A 190 18.67 17.26 1.59
N GLN A 191 19.21 16.05 1.57
CA GLN A 191 19.21 15.17 0.40
C GLN A 191 18.75 13.77 0.85
N LYS A 192 17.92 13.16 0.03
CA LYS A 192 17.45 11.79 0.20
C LYS A 192 17.88 10.95 -0.99
N ILE A 193 18.07 9.63 -0.78
CA ILE A 193 18.43 8.67 -1.83
C ILE A 193 17.60 7.40 -1.67
N PHE A 194 17.53 6.60 -2.73
CA PHE A 194 16.81 5.33 -2.76
C PHE A 194 15.33 5.47 -2.38
N ILE A 195 14.68 6.50 -2.90
CA ILE A 195 13.27 6.73 -2.63
C ILE A 195 12.43 5.85 -3.54
N THR A 196 11.84 4.82 -2.95
CA THR A 196 10.98 3.87 -3.64
C THR A 196 9.69 4.57 -4.08
N TRP A 197 9.41 4.54 -5.37
CA TRP A 197 8.25 5.21 -5.97
C TRP A 197 8.18 6.71 -5.68
N GLY A 198 9.33 7.34 -5.53
CA GLY A 198 9.48 8.80 -5.39
C GLY A 198 9.76 9.51 -6.72
#